data_1e8c75e9df68c67a8d682f469d51db9a
#
_entry.id   1e8c75e9df68c67a8d682f469d51db9a
#
_cell.length_a   1.000
_cell.length_b   1.000
_cell.length_c   1.000
_cell.angle_alpha   90.00
_cell.angle_beta   90.00
_cell.angle_gamma   90.00
#
_symmetry.space_group_name_H-M   'P 1'
#
loop_
_entity.id
_entity.type
_entity.pdbx_description
1 polymer ?
#
loop_
_entity_poly.entity_id
_entity_poly.type
_entity_poly.pdbx_seq_one_letter_code
_entity_poly.pdbx_strand_id
1 'polypeptide(L)'
;MKLVVLGAAESGVGAAILAQQKGYEVFVTDNGPIKDKFKSTLDQYHIEWEEGGHTLERVMDADEVVKSPGIPDTVPVVRAFLEKGTPILSEIEFAGRYTDAKMLCITGSNGKTTTTSLIYHILKKAGYDVGLAGNIGHSLARQVAEAPRAWYVLELSSFQLDNMYDFRADIAVLLNITPDHLDRYDFCMQNYVESKMRILQNQRPEDTFV
;
A
#
# COMPACT_ATOMS: atom_id res chain seq x y z
N MET A 1 -19.80 4.72 3.55
CA MET A 1 -18.99 3.55 3.20
C MET A 1 -18.13 3.19 4.40
N LYS A 2 -18.02 1.90 4.69
CA LYS A 2 -17.17 1.38 5.77
C LYS A 2 -15.88 0.78 5.20
N LEU A 3 -14.74 1.26 5.68
CA LEU A 3 -13.42 0.74 5.35
C LEU A 3 -12.88 -0.04 6.55
N VAL A 4 -12.48 -1.27 6.33
CA VAL A 4 -11.70 -2.04 7.30
C VAL A 4 -10.24 -2.05 6.91
N VAL A 5 -9.36 -1.79 7.88
CA VAL A 5 -7.91 -1.85 7.69
C VAL A 5 -7.36 -3.08 8.40
N LEU A 6 -6.77 -3.99 7.66
CA LEU A 6 -6.07 -5.16 8.18
C LEU A 6 -4.59 -4.86 8.38
N GLY A 7 -4.17 -4.82 9.65
CA GLY A 7 -2.81 -4.49 10.08
C GLY A 7 -2.64 -3.02 10.46
N ALA A 8 -2.19 -2.78 11.68
CA ALA A 8 -2.07 -1.47 12.30
C ALA A 8 -0.62 -0.98 12.41
N ALA A 9 0.15 -1.16 11.32
CA ALA A 9 1.48 -0.57 11.17
C ALA A 9 1.41 0.72 10.33
N GLU A 10 2.55 1.22 9.86
CA GLU A 10 2.68 2.51 9.17
C GLU A 10 1.69 2.67 8.00
N SER A 11 1.59 1.67 7.11
CA SER A 11 0.69 1.72 5.96
C SER A 11 -0.79 1.68 6.37
N GLY A 12 -1.14 0.81 7.32
CA GLY A 12 -2.52 0.68 7.78
C GLY A 12 -3.02 1.93 8.50
N VAL A 13 -2.21 2.49 9.41
CA VAL A 13 -2.57 3.73 10.11
C VAL A 13 -2.68 4.89 9.13
N GLY A 14 -1.78 4.98 8.15
CA GLY A 14 -1.88 6.01 7.11
C GLY A 14 -3.14 5.90 6.26
N ALA A 15 -3.51 4.69 5.84
CA ALA A 15 -4.75 4.42 5.12
C ALA A 15 -5.99 4.80 5.96
N ALA A 16 -5.97 4.45 7.25
CA ALA A 16 -7.06 4.77 8.17
C ALA A 16 -7.28 6.28 8.32
N ILE A 17 -6.20 7.06 8.48
CA ILE A 17 -6.27 8.53 8.56
C ILE A 17 -6.84 9.12 7.27
N LEU A 18 -6.34 8.69 6.11
CA LEU A 18 -6.84 9.18 4.83
C LEU A 18 -8.31 8.85 4.64
N ALA A 19 -8.70 7.61 4.93
CA ALA A 19 -10.09 7.16 4.80
C ALA A 19 -11.04 7.98 5.66
N GLN A 20 -10.67 8.23 6.93
CA GLN A 20 -11.47 9.07 7.82
C GLN A 20 -11.64 10.48 7.27
N GLN A 21 -10.57 11.10 6.77
CA GLN A 21 -10.64 12.42 6.15
C GLN A 21 -11.52 12.45 4.89
N LYS A 22 -11.65 11.31 4.20
CA LYS A 22 -12.54 11.15 3.03
C LYS A 22 -13.98 10.74 3.40
N GLY A 23 -14.31 10.70 4.69
CA GLY A 23 -15.64 10.46 5.18
C GLY A 23 -16.05 8.99 5.27
N TYR A 24 -15.08 8.07 5.30
CA TYR A 24 -15.35 6.67 5.59
C TYR A 24 -15.58 6.46 7.09
N GLU A 25 -16.44 5.51 7.42
CA GLU A 25 -16.43 4.85 8.71
C GLU A 25 -15.26 3.88 8.71
N VAL A 26 -14.30 4.06 9.62
CA VAL A 26 -13.03 3.33 9.61
C VAL A 26 -12.91 2.45 10.84
N PHE A 27 -12.52 1.19 10.62
CA PHE A 27 -12.17 0.26 11.67
C PHE A 27 -10.84 -0.41 11.37
N VAL A 28 -9.88 -0.31 12.30
CA VAL A 28 -8.55 -0.91 12.19
C VAL A 28 -8.47 -2.16 13.04
N THR A 29 -7.98 -3.26 12.49
CA THR A 29 -7.85 -4.53 13.23
C THR A 29 -6.50 -5.18 12.96
N ASP A 30 -5.86 -5.70 14.00
CA ASP A 30 -4.59 -6.41 13.93
C ASP A 30 -4.63 -7.71 14.73
N ASN A 31 -4.14 -8.80 14.16
CA ASN A 31 -4.07 -10.09 14.85
C ASN A 31 -3.03 -10.11 15.97
N GLY A 32 -2.03 -9.25 15.90
CA GLY A 32 -0.99 -9.08 16.89
C GLY A 32 -1.15 -7.82 17.75
N PRO A 33 -0.24 -7.57 18.69
CA PRO A 33 -0.24 -6.34 19.45
C PRO A 33 0.15 -5.14 18.59
N ILE A 34 -0.62 -4.07 18.69
CA ILE A 34 -0.34 -2.80 18.01
C ILE A 34 0.68 -2.02 18.85
N LYS A 35 1.70 -1.46 18.18
CA LYS A 35 2.70 -0.62 18.88
C LYS A 35 2.05 0.66 19.43
N ASP A 36 2.43 1.06 20.63
CA ASP A 36 1.85 2.21 21.35
C ASP A 36 1.81 3.50 20.53
N LYS A 37 2.84 3.76 19.72
CA LYS A 37 2.86 4.92 18.82
C LYS A 37 1.72 4.93 17.81
N PHE A 38 1.31 3.76 17.33
CA PHE A 38 0.22 3.62 16.37
C PHE A 38 -1.15 3.69 17.06
N LYS A 39 -1.28 3.08 18.26
CA LYS A 39 -2.47 3.25 19.10
C LYS A 39 -2.72 4.71 19.40
N SER A 40 -1.71 5.41 19.89
CA SER A 40 -1.79 6.85 20.19
C SER A 40 -2.18 7.69 18.96
N THR A 41 -1.71 7.30 17.78
CA THR A 41 -2.10 7.98 16.54
C THR A 41 -3.58 7.71 16.20
N LEU A 42 -4.03 6.45 16.27
CA LEU A 42 -5.42 6.08 16.00
C LEU A 42 -6.37 6.78 17.00
N ASP A 43 -6.01 6.81 18.28
CA ASP A 43 -6.77 7.50 19.33
C ASP A 43 -6.85 9.02 19.07
N GLN A 44 -5.74 9.65 18.64
CA GLN A 44 -5.69 11.08 18.30
C GLN A 44 -6.66 11.44 17.15
N TYR A 45 -6.80 10.53 16.17
CA TYR A 45 -7.72 10.69 15.05
C TYR A 45 -9.13 10.14 15.35
N HIS A 46 -9.37 9.63 16.57
CA HIS A 46 -10.65 9.01 16.96
C HIS A 46 -11.06 7.86 16.05
N ILE A 47 -10.09 7.05 15.60
CA ILE A 47 -10.31 5.88 14.76
C ILE A 47 -10.43 4.66 15.67
N GLU A 48 -11.52 3.92 15.53
CA GLU A 48 -11.73 2.68 16.30
C GLU A 48 -10.76 1.59 15.85
N TRP A 49 -10.24 0.84 16.82
CA TRP A 49 -9.30 -0.24 16.54
C TRP A 49 -9.46 -1.42 17.52
N GLU A 50 -8.94 -2.58 17.12
CA GLU A 50 -8.76 -3.76 17.97
C GLU A 50 -7.43 -4.43 17.69
N GLU A 51 -6.92 -5.20 18.67
CA GLU A 51 -5.71 -5.99 18.57
C GLU A 51 -5.88 -7.39 19.16
N GLY A 52 -5.01 -8.33 18.78
CA GLY A 52 -5.02 -9.70 19.28
C GLY A 52 -6.07 -10.60 18.65
N GLY A 53 -6.61 -10.20 17.50
CA GLY A 53 -7.60 -10.96 16.74
C GLY A 53 -8.48 -10.07 15.86
N HIS A 54 -9.43 -10.70 15.18
CA HIS A 54 -10.39 -10.03 14.30
C HIS A 54 -11.81 -10.40 14.71
N THR A 55 -12.59 -9.42 15.23
CA THR A 55 -14.00 -9.60 15.55
C THR A 55 -14.82 -9.61 14.26
N LEU A 56 -15.21 -10.79 13.78
CA LEU A 56 -15.84 -10.97 12.46
C LEU A 56 -17.09 -10.10 12.30
N GLU A 57 -17.90 -9.96 13.34
CA GLU A 57 -19.12 -9.14 13.33
C GLU A 57 -18.82 -7.65 13.06
N ARG A 58 -17.59 -7.20 13.39
CA ARG A 58 -17.15 -5.80 13.18
C ARG A 58 -16.49 -5.58 11.83
N VAL A 59 -15.93 -6.61 11.24
CA VAL A 59 -15.15 -6.48 9.99
C VAL A 59 -15.93 -6.90 8.75
N MET A 60 -16.82 -7.90 8.87
CA MET A 60 -17.45 -8.50 7.68
C MET A 60 -18.51 -7.63 6.99
N ASP A 61 -18.94 -6.53 7.56
CA ASP A 61 -19.85 -5.55 6.93
C ASP A 61 -19.08 -4.46 6.12
N ALA A 62 -17.76 -4.58 5.99
CA ALA A 62 -16.95 -3.66 5.20
C ALA A 62 -17.39 -3.59 3.73
N ASP A 63 -17.40 -2.37 3.18
CA ASP A 63 -17.57 -2.11 1.75
C ASP A 63 -16.25 -2.31 1.00
N GLU A 64 -15.12 -1.94 1.62
CA GLU A 64 -13.74 -2.12 1.11
C GLU A 64 -12.79 -2.47 2.25
N VAL A 65 -11.68 -3.13 1.90
CA VAL A 65 -10.62 -3.49 2.84
C VAL A 65 -9.29 -2.95 2.33
N VAL A 66 -8.52 -2.29 3.20
CA VAL A 66 -7.10 -2.03 2.95
C VAL A 66 -6.28 -3.03 3.76
N LYS A 67 -5.45 -3.82 3.07
CA LYS A 67 -4.65 -4.89 3.67
C LYS A 67 -3.16 -4.52 3.69
N SER A 68 -2.53 -4.65 4.85
CA SER A 68 -1.06 -4.55 4.96
C SER A 68 -0.39 -5.63 4.10
N PRO A 69 0.69 -5.30 3.35
CA PRO A 69 1.30 -6.23 2.38
C PRO A 69 1.91 -7.48 3.04
N GLY A 70 2.25 -7.42 4.33
CA GLY A 70 2.73 -8.57 5.09
C GLY A 70 1.69 -9.64 5.38
N ILE A 71 0.39 -9.34 5.27
CA ILE A 71 -0.68 -10.28 5.59
C ILE A 71 -0.95 -11.18 4.37
N PRO A 72 -0.77 -12.51 4.47
CA PRO A 72 -1.04 -13.44 3.38
C PRO A 72 -2.53 -13.53 3.05
N ASP A 73 -2.84 -13.82 1.78
CA ASP A 73 -4.24 -14.04 1.35
C ASP A 73 -4.81 -15.37 1.88
N THR A 74 -3.95 -16.22 2.42
CA THR A 74 -4.34 -17.51 3.02
C THR A 74 -4.91 -17.39 4.44
N VAL A 75 -4.79 -16.23 5.11
CA VAL A 75 -5.34 -16.08 6.46
C VAL A 75 -6.87 -16.06 6.45
N PRO A 76 -7.55 -16.62 7.48
CA PRO A 76 -9.01 -16.80 7.45
C PRO A 76 -9.80 -15.54 7.18
N VAL A 77 -9.47 -14.41 7.79
CA VAL A 77 -10.20 -13.15 7.60
C VAL A 77 -10.08 -12.63 6.16
N VAL A 78 -8.93 -12.78 5.51
CA VAL A 78 -8.74 -12.35 4.11
C VAL A 78 -9.53 -13.26 3.18
N ARG A 79 -9.49 -14.59 3.41
CA ARG A 79 -10.32 -15.55 2.64
C ARG A 79 -11.80 -15.22 2.74
N ALA A 80 -12.30 -14.92 3.93
CA ALA A 80 -13.70 -14.56 4.13
C ALA A 80 -14.10 -13.32 3.31
N PHE A 81 -13.24 -12.30 3.21
CA PHE A 81 -13.48 -11.14 2.34
C PHE A 81 -13.46 -11.51 0.85
N LEU A 82 -12.50 -12.34 0.42
CA LEU A 82 -12.42 -12.81 -0.96
C LEU A 82 -13.66 -13.64 -1.35
N GLU A 83 -14.12 -14.53 -0.49
CA GLU A 83 -15.33 -15.33 -0.70
C GLU A 83 -16.60 -14.47 -0.76
N LYS A 84 -16.65 -13.40 0.02
CA LYS A 84 -17.74 -12.41 -0.02
C LYS A 84 -17.69 -11.51 -1.26
N GLY A 85 -16.53 -11.41 -1.94
CA GLY A 85 -16.30 -10.49 -3.05
C GLY A 85 -16.06 -9.06 -2.59
N THR A 86 -15.66 -8.83 -1.33
CA THR A 86 -15.30 -7.51 -0.83
C THR A 86 -13.93 -7.10 -1.42
N PRO A 87 -13.82 -5.91 -2.04
CA PRO A 87 -12.57 -5.43 -2.60
C PRO A 87 -11.47 -5.32 -1.55
N ILE A 88 -10.30 -5.90 -1.85
CA ILE A 88 -9.11 -5.83 -0.99
C ILE A 88 -8.04 -5.04 -1.73
N LEU A 89 -7.61 -3.94 -1.15
CA LEU A 89 -6.71 -2.95 -1.73
C LEU A 89 -5.39 -2.90 -0.98
N SER A 90 -4.31 -2.57 -1.69
CA SER A 90 -3.11 -2.07 -1.03
C SER A 90 -3.33 -0.62 -0.55
N GLU A 91 -2.53 -0.19 0.40
CA GLU A 91 -2.54 1.21 0.85
C GLU A 91 -2.19 2.18 -0.31
N ILE A 92 -1.32 1.74 -1.22
CA ILE A 92 -0.92 2.51 -2.42
C ILE A 92 -2.09 2.69 -3.38
N GLU A 93 -2.84 1.62 -3.66
CA GLU A 93 -4.05 1.66 -4.48
C GLU A 93 -5.07 2.64 -3.88
N PHE A 94 -5.32 2.52 -2.58
CA PHE A 94 -6.27 3.37 -1.88
C PHE A 94 -5.83 4.84 -1.93
N ALA A 95 -4.56 5.14 -1.63
CA ALA A 95 -4.03 6.49 -1.63
C ALA A 95 -4.03 7.14 -3.03
N GLY A 96 -3.73 6.36 -4.06
CA GLY A 96 -3.69 6.81 -5.45
C GLY A 96 -5.00 7.41 -5.94
N ARG A 97 -6.14 7.01 -5.36
CA ARG A 97 -7.46 7.55 -5.69
C ARG A 97 -7.67 9.00 -5.25
N TYR A 98 -6.82 9.51 -4.35
CA TYR A 98 -7.01 10.80 -3.67
C TYR A 98 -5.87 11.80 -3.94
N THR A 99 -5.08 11.56 -4.97
CA THR A 99 -4.00 12.46 -5.37
C THR A 99 -3.79 12.47 -6.87
N ASP A 100 -3.50 13.64 -7.43
CA ASP A 100 -3.11 13.82 -8.84
C ASP A 100 -1.58 13.93 -8.99
N ALA A 101 -0.82 13.60 -7.95
CA ALA A 101 0.65 13.67 -7.97
C ALA A 101 1.23 12.71 -9.01
N LYS A 102 2.39 13.08 -9.57
CA LYS A 102 3.16 12.21 -10.44
C LYS A 102 3.80 11.07 -9.66
N MET A 103 3.63 9.84 -10.13
CA MET A 103 4.08 8.61 -9.48
C MET A 103 5.29 8.02 -10.20
N LEU A 104 6.47 8.09 -9.57
CA LEU A 104 7.67 7.39 -10.00
C LEU A 104 7.84 6.14 -9.13
N CYS A 105 7.58 4.98 -9.71
CA CYS A 105 7.47 3.71 -9.02
C CYS A 105 8.64 2.79 -9.34
N ILE A 106 9.27 2.21 -8.33
CA ILE A 106 10.41 1.32 -8.47
C ILE A 106 10.08 -0.04 -7.86
N THR A 107 10.25 -1.10 -8.65
CA THR A 107 10.18 -2.48 -8.17
C THR A 107 11.39 -3.29 -8.63
N GLY A 108 11.48 -4.51 -8.18
CA GLY A 108 12.55 -5.47 -8.48
C GLY A 108 12.79 -6.41 -7.31
N SER A 109 13.63 -7.41 -7.49
CA SER A 109 14.06 -8.26 -6.38
C SER A 109 15.10 -7.53 -5.52
N ASN A 110 16.12 -6.95 -6.13
CA ASN A 110 17.25 -6.30 -5.46
C ASN A 110 17.44 -4.85 -5.93
N GLY A 111 18.01 -4.01 -5.05
CA GLY A 111 18.40 -2.64 -5.38
C GLY A 111 17.29 -1.59 -5.25
N LYS A 112 16.06 -1.98 -4.95
CA LYS A 112 14.91 -1.07 -4.82
C LYS A 112 15.20 0.13 -3.90
N THR A 113 15.56 -0.14 -2.66
CA THR A 113 15.76 0.90 -1.63
C THR A 113 16.85 1.89 -2.01
N THR A 114 17.96 1.41 -2.54
CA THR A 114 19.07 2.27 -3.00
C THR A 114 18.63 3.17 -4.15
N THR A 115 17.99 2.59 -5.17
CA THR A 115 17.55 3.33 -6.36
C THR A 115 16.46 4.34 -5.99
N THR A 116 15.46 3.93 -5.22
CA THR A 116 14.36 4.80 -4.78
C THR A 116 14.89 5.99 -3.96
N SER A 117 15.79 5.72 -3.00
CA SER A 117 16.39 6.75 -2.17
C SER A 117 17.26 7.71 -2.97
N LEU A 118 18.02 7.20 -3.96
CA LEU A 118 18.85 8.01 -4.82
C LEU A 118 18.01 8.94 -5.71
N ILE A 119 16.98 8.41 -6.35
CA ILE A 119 16.07 9.21 -7.19
C ILE A 119 15.39 10.29 -6.36
N TYR A 120 14.85 9.92 -5.19
CA TYR A 120 14.26 10.89 -4.26
C TYR A 120 15.26 12.00 -3.89
N HIS A 121 16.51 11.63 -3.54
CA HIS A 121 17.54 12.60 -3.20
C HIS A 121 17.84 13.57 -4.35
N ILE A 122 17.97 13.06 -5.58
CA ILE A 122 18.23 13.86 -6.79
C ILE A 122 17.09 14.86 -7.00
N LEU A 123 15.84 14.39 -7.02
CA LEU A 123 14.67 15.24 -7.25
C LEU A 123 14.53 16.31 -6.16
N LYS A 124 14.75 15.94 -4.89
CA LYS A 124 14.70 16.87 -3.77
C LYS A 124 15.80 17.92 -3.87
N LYS A 125 17.03 17.54 -4.25
CA LYS A 125 18.13 18.48 -4.48
C LYS A 125 17.90 19.41 -5.68
N ALA A 126 17.19 18.92 -6.69
CA ALA A 126 16.77 19.72 -7.84
C ALA A 126 15.59 20.67 -7.54
N GLY A 127 15.07 20.68 -6.31
CA GLY A 127 14.01 21.60 -5.87
C GLY A 127 12.58 21.11 -6.17
N TYR A 128 12.39 19.84 -6.55
CA TYR A 128 11.05 19.30 -6.74
C TYR A 128 10.32 19.15 -5.39
N ASP A 129 9.01 19.42 -5.40
CA ASP A 129 8.11 19.05 -4.31
C ASP A 129 7.81 17.55 -4.36
N VAL A 130 8.66 16.76 -3.72
CA VAL A 130 8.67 15.30 -3.82
C VAL A 130 8.60 14.62 -2.45
N GLY A 131 7.76 13.58 -2.36
CA GLY A 131 7.66 12.66 -1.23
C GLY A 131 8.32 11.31 -1.51
N LEU A 132 8.78 10.65 -0.45
CA LEU A 132 9.30 9.28 -0.47
C LEU A 132 8.31 8.39 0.27
N ALA A 133 7.80 7.34 -0.40
CA ALA A 133 6.79 6.47 0.19
C ALA A 133 6.85 5.03 -0.34
N GLY A 134 5.89 4.21 0.09
CA GLY A 134 5.76 2.81 -0.29
C GLY A 134 6.37 1.87 0.75
N ASN A 135 7.20 0.93 0.32
CA ASN A 135 7.86 -0.04 1.21
C ASN A 135 8.96 0.60 2.08
N ILE A 136 9.36 1.82 1.78
CA ILE A 136 10.28 2.66 2.56
C ILE A 136 9.68 4.06 2.74
N GLY A 137 10.25 4.84 3.66
CA GLY A 137 9.75 6.18 3.96
C GLY A 137 8.50 6.15 4.82
N HIS A 138 7.57 7.05 4.53
CA HIS A 138 6.28 7.14 5.19
C HIS A 138 5.17 6.58 4.29
N SER A 139 4.05 6.17 4.90
CA SER A 139 2.84 5.79 4.18
C SER A 139 2.46 6.85 3.13
N LEU A 140 2.17 6.43 1.90
CA LEU A 140 1.65 7.32 0.85
C LEU A 140 0.32 7.94 1.28
N ALA A 141 -0.58 7.11 1.81
CA ALA A 141 -1.89 7.56 2.28
C ALA A 141 -1.77 8.63 3.37
N ARG A 142 -0.83 8.46 4.31
CA ARG A 142 -0.58 9.46 5.34
C ARG A 142 -0.06 10.78 4.75
N GLN A 143 0.88 10.71 3.81
CA GLN A 143 1.39 11.92 3.16
C GLN A 143 0.30 12.63 2.35
N VAL A 144 -0.54 11.88 1.62
CA VAL A 144 -1.69 12.43 0.88
C VAL A 144 -2.70 13.11 1.82
N ALA A 145 -2.90 12.55 3.02
CA ALA A 145 -3.80 13.12 4.02
C ALA A 145 -3.24 14.38 4.70
N GLU A 146 -1.98 14.36 5.13
CA GLU A 146 -1.41 15.36 6.03
C GLU A 146 -0.54 16.41 5.32
N ALA A 147 0.19 16.01 4.26
CA ALA A 147 1.16 16.86 3.57
C ALA A 147 1.37 16.43 2.12
N PRO A 148 0.35 16.60 1.25
CA PRO A 148 0.42 16.15 -0.14
C PRO A 148 1.59 16.80 -0.90
N ARG A 149 2.15 16.07 -1.87
CA ARG A 149 3.26 16.49 -2.71
C ARG A 149 2.86 16.48 -4.18
N ALA A 150 3.63 17.20 -5.01
CA ALA A 150 3.43 17.18 -6.46
C ALA A 150 3.98 15.89 -7.10
N TRP A 151 4.98 15.25 -6.47
CA TRP A 151 5.62 14.03 -6.92
C TRP A 151 5.79 13.05 -5.77
N TYR A 152 5.71 11.76 -6.08
CA TYR A 152 6.10 10.70 -5.16
C TYR A 152 7.07 9.74 -5.83
N VAL A 153 8.13 9.38 -5.11
CA VAL A 153 9.02 8.27 -5.46
C VAL A 153 8.64 7.11 -4.56
N LEU A 154 8.16 6.03 -5.17
CA LEU A 154 7.58 4.89 -4.47
C LEU A 154 8.44 3.64 -4.63
N GLU A 155 8.86 3.05 -3.51
CA GLU A 155 9.34 1.67 -3.54
C GLU A 155 8.14 0.73 -3.45
N LEU A 156 7.99 -0.18 -4.43
CA LEU A 156 6.89 -1.14 -4.47
C LEU A 156 7.40 -2.58 -4.35
N SER A 157 6.91 -3.29 -3.34
CA SER A 157 7.05 -4.74 -3.23
C SER A 157 6.03 -5.45 -4.13
N SER A 158 6.30 -6.72 -4.48
CA SER A 158 5.32 -7.55 -5.20
C SER A 158 4.00 -7.67 -4.42
N PHE A 159 4.06 -7.80 -3.10
CA PHE A 159 2.86 -7.91 -2.25
C PHE A 159 1.96 -6.65 -2.26
N GLN A 160 2.55 -5.47 -2.48
CA GLN A 160 1.76 -4.25 -2.69
C GLN A 160 1.13 -4.24 -4.08
N LEU A 161 1.89 -4.65 -5.10
CA LEU A 161 1.42 -4.72 -6.48
C LEU A 161 0.26 -5.72 -6.65
N ASP A 162 0.23 -6.82 -5.90
CA ASP A 162 -0.83 -7.82 -5.98
C ASP A 162 -2.24 -7.25 -5.69
N ASN A 163 -2.34 -6.24 -4.84
CA ASN A 163 -3.59 -5.57 -4.47
C ASN A 163 -3.68 -4.14 -5.05
N MET A 164 -3.14 -3.93 -6.25
CA MET A 164 -3.27 -2.71 -7.05
C MET A 164 -4.05 -3.02 -8.32
N TYR A 165 -5.03 -2.18 -8.67
CA TYR A 165 -5.97 -2.42 -9.78
C TYR A 165 -6.03 -1.24 -10.76
N ASP A 166 -6.35 -0.04 -10.26
CA ASP A 166 -6.51 1.18 -11.05
C ASP A 166 -5.31 2.12 -10.94
N PHE A 167 -4.43 1.89 -9.95
CA PHE A 167 -3.24 2.70 -9.74
C PHE A 167 -2.36 2.74 -10.99
N ARG A 168 -1.87 3.93 -11.34
CA ARG A 168 -1.03 4.16 -12.50
C ARG A 168 0.32 4.75 -12.07
N ALA A 169 1.40 4.15 -12.57
CA ALA A 169 2.73 4.73 -12.48
C ALA A 169 2.99 5.61 -13.71
N ASP A 170 3.25 6.91 -13.53
CA ASP A 170 3.69 7.79 -14.63
C ASP A 170 5.08 7.37 -15.12
N ILE A 171 5.95 6.93 -14.20
CA ILE A 171 7.26 6.36 -14.51
C ILE A 171 7.38 5.07 -13.70
N ALA A 172 7.54 3.94 -14.39
CA ALA A 172 7.76 2.63 -13.80
C ALA A 172 9.20 2.16 -14.05
N VAL A 173 9.87 1.69 -13.01
CA VAL A 173 11.23 1.15 -13.08
C VAL A 173 11.23 -0.29 -12.56
N LEU A 174 11.67 -1.24 -13.39
CA LEU A 174 11.87 -2.63 -13.01
C LEU A 174 13.37 -2.96 -13.04
N LEU A 175 14.00 -3.02 -11.89
CA LEU A 175 15.45 -3.17 -11.78
C LEU A 175 15.96 -4.55 -12.20
N ASN A 176 15.33 -5.60 -11.65
CA ASN A 176 15.67 -7.00 -11.92
C ASN A 176 14.61 -7.93 -11.31
N ILE A 177 14.58 -9.17 -11.79
CA ILE A 177 13.77 -10.23 -11.21
C ILE A 177 14.67 -11.46 -10.99
N THR A 178 14.88 -11.81 -9.73
CA THR A 178 15.57 -13.04 -9.30
C THR A 178 14.70 -13.76 -8.28
N PRO A 179 14.78 -15.09 -8.13
CA PRO A 179 13.94 -15.84 -7.19
C PRO A 179 14.02 -15.25 -5.78
N ASP A 180 12.84 -14.87 -5.25
CA ASP A 180 12.67 -14.33 -3.91
C ASP A 180 11.21 -14.52 -3.49
N HIS A 181 10.96 -14.79 -2.20
CA HIS A 181 9.60 -14.93 -1.64
C HIS A 181 8.69 -15.91 -2.41
N LEU A 182 9.23 -16.94 -3.06
CA LEU A 182 8.45 -17.87 -3.90
C LEU A 182 7.40 -18.65 -3.11
N ASP A 183 7.58 -18.80 -1.80
CA ASP A 183 6.59 -19.35 -0.87
C ASP A 183 5.23 -18.62 -0.92
N ARG A 184 5.23 -17.35 -1.30
CA ARG A 184 4.01 -16.52 -1.48
C ARG A 184 3.41 -16.63 -2.89
N TYR A 185 4.10 -17.29 -3.81
CA TYR A 185 3.76 -17.41 -5.24
C TYR A 185 3.70 -18.87 -5.69
N ASP A 186 3.25 -19.77 -4.80
CA ASP A 186 3.10 -21.22 -5.07
C ASP A 186 4.40 -21.86 -5.57
N PHE A 187 5.56 -21.35 -5.14
CA PHE A 187 6.90 -21.71 -5.63
C PHE A 187 7.06 -21.59 -7.15
N CYS A 188 6.21 -20.81 -7.81
CA CYS A 188 6.21 -20.55 -9.24
C CYS A 188 6.86 -19.20 -9.55
N MET A 189 8.01 -19.23 -10.23
CA MET A 189 8.72 -18.01 -10.63
C MET A 189 7.87 -17.11 -11.55
N GLN A 190 7.04 -17.70 -12.40
CA GLN A 190 6.18 -16.95 -13.31
C GLN A 190 5.15 -16.10 -12.57
N ASN A 191 4.53 -16.62 -11.50
CA ASN A 191 3.59 -15.87 -10.68
C ASN A 191 4.26 -14.63 -10.03
N TYR A 192 5.52 -14.79 -9.59
CA TYR A 192 6.29 -13.69 -9.04
C TYR A 192 6.66 -12.63 -10.10
N VAL A 193 7.00 -13.05 -11.31
CA VAL A 193 7.23 -12.16 -12.46
C VAL A 193 5.96 -11.38 -12.77
N GLU A 194 4.81 -12.05 -12.89
CA GLU A 194 3.52 -11.44 -13.18
C GLU A 194 3.13 -10.41 -12.12
N SER A 195 3.33 -10.74 -10.84
CA SER A 195 3.12 -9.79 -9.75
C SER A 195 3.94 -8.50 -9.94
N LYS A 196 5.25 -8.61 -10.25
CA LYS A 196 6.08 -7.41 -10.47
C LYS A 196 5.72 -6.63 -11.73
N MET A 197 5.31 -7.32 -12.80
CA MET A 197 4.90 -6.68 -14.05
C MET A 197 3.60 -5.87 -13.91
N ARG A 198 2.83 -6.08 -12.83
CA ARG A 198 1.67 -5.24 -12.49
C ARG A 198 2.02 -3.76 -12.30
N ILE A 199 3.28 -3.42 -12.09
CA ILE A 199 3.73 -2.02 -12.06
C ILE A 199 3.41 -1.27 -13.36
N LEU A 200 3.26 -2.00 -14.47
CA LEU A 200 2.96 -1.45 -15.80
C LEU A 200 1.46 -1.35 -16.10
N GLN A 201 0.63 -1.99 -15.26
CA GLN A 201 -0.81 -1.95 -15.48
C GLN A 201 -1.28 -0.50 -15.46
N ASN A 202 -2.24 -0.17 -16.32
CA ASN A 202 -2.80 1.18 -16.46
C ASN A 202 -1.83 2.27 -16.97
N GLN A 203 -0.59 1.93 -17.35
CA GLN A 203 0.26 2.88 -18.07
C GLN A 203 -0.35 3.26 -19.42
N ARG A 204 -0.16 4.50 -19.79
CA ARG A 204 -0.62 5.12 -21.04
C ARG A 204 0.57 5.32 -21.98
N PRO A 205 0.34 5.62 -23.28
CA PRO A 205 1.43 5.85 -24.23
C PRO A 205 2.43 6.96 -23.84
N GLU A 206 1.97 7.93 -23.05
CA GLU A 206 2.81 9.02 -22.54
C GLU A 206 3.63 8.66 -21.31
N ASP A 207 3.35 7.53 -20.65
CA ASP A 207 4.07 7.06 -19.46
C ASP A 207 5.39 6.39 -19.84
N THR A 208 6.30 6.30 -18.89
CA THR A 208 7.65 5.78 -19.16
C THR A 208 7.88 4.47 -18.41
N PHE A 209 8.45 3.49 -19.10
CA PHE A 209 8.99 2.27 -18.50
C PHE A 209 10.50 2.16 -18.71
N VAL A 210 11.24 1.80 -17.64
CA VAL A 210 12.70 1.62 -17.60
C VAL A 210 13.06 0.26 -17.04
#